data_374c17c42eaf7d40234380a3592c72dc
#
_entry.id   374c17c42eaf7d40234380a3592c72dc
#
_cell.length_a   1.000
_cell.length_b   1.000
_cell.length_c   1.000
_cell.angle_alpha   90.00
_cell.angle_beta   90.00
_cell.angle_gamma   90.00
#
_symmetry.space_group_name_H-M   'P 1'
#
loop_
_entity.id
_entity.type
_entity.pdbx_description
1 polymer ?
#
loop_
_entity_poly.entity_id
_entity_poly.type
_entity_poly.pdbx_seq_one_letter_code
_entity_poly.pdbx_strand_id
1 'polypeptide(L)'
;MRLKSRPSPTNPDPLKNSALESRIFRNRIWVTAFFIALAFSTLLIRYGYLQILEHQNYKTLADSNRIKLQAIAPPRGYIYDRNGILLADNRPIFTAMVNRQEIDNLDQTIERLTPIFQLTPEDIQRFKNRVKNAPRYESVAIKLNLRESDIARFSEVAFLFKGVNIEVKLARYYPYGELFAHVLGYVGRISDKEAATLNAERYAGTDLIGKTGLEKYYESILQGKAGYQQIEANAHGQVLRLLERTEPTRGNDLVLHLDYGLQKMLSEKLAGKRALLLLLTQKQVVF
;
A
#
# COMPACT_ATOMS: atom_id res chain seq x y z
N MET A 1 29.02 -83.15 55.69
CA MET A 1 27.77 -82.94 56.36
C MET A 1 27.44 -81.45 56.26
N ARG A 2 26.61 -81.02 55.25
CA ARG A 2 26.25 -79.59 54.98
C ARG A 2 24.87 -79.36 55.54
N LEU A 3 24.79 -78.52 56.56
CA LEU A 3 23.55 -78.06 57.12
C LEU A 3 22.92 -77.01 56.20
N LYS A 4 21.74 -77.32 55.62
CA LYS A 4 20.88 -76.38 54.87
C LYS A 4 20.23 -75.42 55.87
N SER A 5 20.56 -74.14 55.81
CA SER A 5 19.83 -73.07 56.50
C SER A 5 18.43 -72.88 55.88
N ARG A 6 17.42 -73.03 56.65
CA ARG A 6 16.03 -72.67 56.30
C ARG A 6 15.90 -71.16 56.18
N PRO A 7 15.25 -70.63 55.13
CA PRO A 7 14.88 -69.24 55.15
C PRO A 7 13.79 -68.95 56.21
N SER A 8 13.98 -67.89 56.96
CA SER A 8 13.01 -67.43 57.92
C SER A 8 11.73 -66.94 57.22
N PRO A 9 10.54 -67.21 57.76
CA PRO A 9 9.29 -66.65 57.22
C PRO A 9 9.31 -65.16 57.41
N THR A 10 9.33 -64.40 56.33
CA THR A 10 9.09 -62.96 56.33
C THR A 10 7.65 -62.72 56.78
N ASN A 11 7.55 -62.19 57.99
CA ASN A 11 6.29 -61.78 58.61
C ASN A 11 5.64 -60.73 57.71
N PRO A 12 4.45 -60.93 57.13
CA PRO A 12 3.78 -59.89 56.37
C PRO A 12 3.41 -58.76 57.34
N ASP A 13 3.84 -57.53 57.01
CA ASP A 13 3.59 -56.30 57.72
C ASP A 13 2.07 -56.17 57.95
N PRO A 14 1.56 -56.17 59.18
CA PRO A 14 0.12 -56.23 59.43
C PRO A 14 -0.63 -54.95 59.05
N LEU A 15 0.10 -53.93 58.63
CA LEU A 15 -0.44 -52.64 58.19
C LEU A 15 -0.60 -52.52 56.66
N LYS A 16 -0.15 -53.49 55.88
CA LYS A 16 -0.17 -53.47 54.43
C LYS A 16 -1.33 -54.30 53.87
N ASN A 17 -2.49 -53.76 53.81
CA ASN A 17 -3.69 -54.40 53.26
C ASN A 17 -3.71 -54.18 51.75
N SER A 18 -2.95 -54.98 51.00
CA SER A 18 -2.76 -54.86 49.56
C SER A 18 -4.06 -54.89 48.73
N ALA A 19 -5.07 -55.55 49.26
CA ALA A 19 -6.41 -55.60 48.66
C ALA A 19 -7.19 -54.28 48.76
N LEU A 20 -7.05 -53.59 49.90
CA LEU A 20 -7.67 -52.25 50.07
C LEU A 20 -6.93 -51.16 49.30
N GLU A 21 -5.60 -51.21 49.29
CA GLU A 21 -4.77 -50.28 48.53
C GLU A 21 -5.07 -50.43 47.00
N SER A 22 -5.11 -51.64 46.50
CA SER A 22 -5.44 -51.89 45.08
C SER A 22 -6.84 -51.40 44.71
N ARG A 23 -7.79 -51.50 45.61
CA ARG A 23 -9.15 -50.99 45.39
C ARG A 23 -9.23 -49.48 45.38
N ILE A 24 -8.50 -48.82 46.27
CA ILE A 24 -8.40 -47.33 46.33
C ILE A 24 -7.64 -46.82 45.07
N PHE A 25 -6.55 -47.47 44.71
CA PHE A 25 -5.83 -47.10 43.45
C PHE A 25 -6.70 -47.28 42.22
N ARG A 26 -7.41 -48.37 42.09
CA ARG A 26 -8.32 -48.61 40.98
C ARG A 26 -9.43 -47.57 40.89
N ASN A 27 -10.03 -47.19 41.98
CA ASN A 27 -11.06 -46.16 42.01
C ASN A 27 -10.49 -44.77 41.65
N ARG A 28 -9.30 -44.44 42.09
CA ARG A 28 -8.61 -43.19 41.72
C ARG A 28 -8.30 -43.17 40.23
N ILE A 29 -7.81 -44.29 39.66
CA ILE A 29 -7.55 -44.43 38.24
C ILE A 29 -8.83 -44.21 37.42
N TRP A 30 -9.94 -44.83 37.83
CA TRP A 30 -11.20 -44.63 37.09
C TRP A 30 -11.73 -43.20 37.20
N VAL A 31 -11.62 -42.55 38.36
CA VAL A 31 -12.00 -41.15 38.53
C VAL A 31 -11.14 -40.25 37.69
N THR A 32 -9.81 -40.47 37.70
CA THR A 32 -8.90 -39.68 36.86
C THR A 32 -9.18 -39.89 35.35
N ALA A 33 -9.37 -41.16 34.94
CA ALA A 33 -9.71 -41.51 33.57
C ALA A 33 -11.03 -40.84 33.11
N PHE A 34 -12.03 -40.79 34.01
CA PHE A 34 -13.29 -40.09 33.74
C PHE A 34 -13.09 -38.59 33.49
N PHE A 35 -12.29 -37.90 34.35
CA PHE A 35 -12.01 -36.47 34.15
C PHE A 35 -11.20 -36.19 32.89
N ILE A 36 -10.24 -37.08 32.55
CA ILE A 36 -9.47 -36.99 31.29
C ILE A 36 -10.42 -37.18 30.11
N ALA A 37 -11.29 -38.21 30.15
CA ALA A 37 -12.25 -38.46 29.09
C ALA A 37 -13.23 -37.28 28.89
N LEU A 38 -13.71 -36.69 30.01
CA LEU A 38 -14.57 -35.53 30.01
C LEU A 38 -13.87 -34.30 29.38
N ALA A 39 -12.60 -34.04 29.74
CA ALA A 39 -11.81 -32.98 29.19
C ALA A 39 -11.58 -33.17 27.67
N PHE A 40 -11.25 -34.38 27.24
CA PHE A 40 -11.13 -34.73 25.81
C PHE A 40 -12.44 -34.57 25.06
N SER A 41 -13.54 -35.02 25.64
CA SER A 41 -14.88 -34.85 25.02
C SER A 41 -15.24 -33.38 24.84
N THR A 42 -14.94 -32.53 25.83
CA THR A 42 -15.17 -31.09 25.73
C THR A 42 -14.34 -30.47 24.62
N LEU A 43 -13.06 -30.86 24.50
CA LEU A 43 -12.19 -30.43 23.40
C LEU A 43 -12.69 -30.89 22.04
N LEU A 44 -13.12 -32.14 21.91
CA LEU A 44 -13.67 -32.68 20.66
C LEU A 44 -14.96 -31.96 20.23
N ILE A 45 -15.86 -31.71 21.17
CA ILE A 45 -17.10 -30.95 20.92
C ILE A 45 -16.73 -29.53 20.48
N ARG A 46 -15.81 -28.86 21.16
CA ARG A 46 -15.36 -27.52 20.80
C ARG A 46 -14.68 -27.51 19.44
N TYR A 47 -13.85 -28.49 19.14
CA TYR A 47 -13.22 -28.67 17.84
C TYR A 47 -14.26 -28.85 16.74
N GLY A 48 -15.23 -29.75 16.92
CA GLY A 48 -16.32 -29.94 15.99
C GLY A 48 -17.15 -28.67 15.76
N TYR A 49 -17.46 -27.94 16.82
CA TYR A 49 -18.14 -26.65 16.73
C TYR A 49 -17.39 -25.66 15.84
N LEU A 50 -16.09 -25.50 16.07
CA LEU A 50 -15.24 -24.58 15.29
C LEU A 50 -15.06 -25.04 13.83
N GLN A 51 -14.94 -26.34 13.60
CA GLN A 51 -14.67 -26.90 12.26
C GLN A 51 -15.95 -26.98 11.40
N ILE A 52 -17.12 -27.14 11.99
CA ILE A 52 -18.37 -27.37 11.24
C ILE A 52 -19.22 -26.09 11.24
N LEU A 53 -19.52 -25.54 12.41
CA LEU A 53 -20.45 -24.42 12.53
C LEU A 53 -19.80 -23.06 12.27
N GLU A 54 -18.58 -22.86 12.76
CA GLU A 54 -17.85 -21.60 12.60
C GLU A 54 -16.86 -21.58 11.43
N HIS A 55 -16.75 -22.68 10.68
CA HIS A 55 -15.79 -22.80 9.57
C HIS A 55 -15.87 -21.65 8.57
N GLN A 56 -17.07 -21.29 8.13
CA GLN A 56 -17.28 -20.22 7.15
C GLN A 56 -16.84 -18.85 7.70
N ASN A 57 -17.14 -18.56 8.95
CA ASN A 57 -16.77 -17.32 9.60
C ASN A 57 -15.24 -17.16 9.70
N TYR A 58 -14.58 -18.21 10.18
CA TYR A 58 -13.11 -18.19 10.28
C TYR A 58 -12.41 -18.21 8.92
N LYS A 59 -12.97 -18.90 7.94
CA LYS A 59 -12.47 -18.86 6.56
C LYS A 59 -12.58 -17.47 5.98
N THR A 60 -13.73 -16.79 6.12
CA THR A 60 -13.91 -15.42 5.65
C THR A 60 -12.95 -14.44 6.33
N LEU A 61 -12.76 -14.58 7.64
CA LEU A 61 -11.78 -13.76 8.38
C LEU A 61 -10.34 -14.05 7.93
N ALA A 62 -9.98 -15.29 7.69
CA ALA A 62 -8.67 -15.67 7.19
C ALA A 62 -8.44 -15.12 5.77
N ASP A 63 -9.43 -15.24 4.88
CA ASP A 63 -9.38 -14.74 3.51
C ASP A 63 -9.32 -13.20 3.49
N SER A 64 -10.09 -12.50 4.34
CA SER A 64 -10.05 -11.04 4.44
C SER A 64 -8.70 -10.50 4.97
N ASN A 65 -8.02 -11.25 5.82
CA ASN A 65 -6.68 -10.90 6.27
C ASN A 65 -5.60 -11.14 5.20
N ARG A 66 -5.82 -12.12 4.33
CA ARG A 66 -4.87 -12.53 3.29
C ARG A 66 -5.08 -11.79 1.97
N ILE A 67 -6.35 -11.49 1.62
CA ILE A 67 -6.70 -10.78 0.40
C ILE A 67 -6.78 -9.28 0.70
N LYS A 68 -5.98 -8.48 0.01
CA LYS A 68 -6.00 -7.02 0.10
C LYS A 68 -6.46 -6.43 -1.22
N LEU A 69 -7.36 -5.46 -1.13
CA LEU A 69 -7.76 -4.66 -2.26
C LEU A 69 -6.82 -3.44 -2.35
N GLN A 70 -6.08 -3.35 -3.45
CA GLN A 70 -5.18 -2.25 -3.75
C GLN A 70 -5.73 -1.45 -4.93
N ALA A 71 -5.91 -0.15 -4.74
CA ALA A 71 -6.35 0.73 -5.81
C ALA A 71 -5.20 1.04 -6.78
N ILE A 72 -5.53 1.10 -8.07
CA ILE A 72 -4.61 1.48 -9.15
C ILE A 72 -5.00 2.87 -9.62
N ALA A 73 -4.07 3.82 -9.53
CA ALA A 73 -4.29 5.19 -9.98
C ALA A 73 -4.61 5.25 -11.49
N PRO A 74 -5.65 5.96 -11.90
CA PRO A 74 -5.97 6.13 -13.31
C PRO A 74 -5.00 7.12 -13.95
N PRO A 75 -4.62 6.91 -15.23
CA PRO A 75 -3.99 7.95 -16.02
C PRO A 75 -4.93 9.14 -16.21
N ARG A 76 -4.41 10.33 -16.02
CA ARG A 76 -5.16 11.58 -16.20
C ARG A 76 -5.34 11.89 -17.70
N GLY A 77 -6.45 12.51 -18.11
CA GLY A 77 -6.69 12.94 -19.48
C GLY A 77 -5.61 13.92 -19.97
N TYR A 78 -5.31 13.90 -21.25
CA TYR A 78 -4.39 14.84 -21.88
C TYR A 78 -5.04 16.18 -22.12
N ILE A 79 -4.24 17.23 -22.28
CA ILE A 79 -4.72 18.56 -22.68
C ILE A 79 -3.98 18.96 -23.96
N TYR A 80 -4.76 19.29 -24.97
CA TYR A 80 -4.27 19.69 -26.29
C TYR A 80 -4.66 21.14 -26.59
N ASP A 81 -3.88 21.78 -27.45
CA ASP A 81 -4.27 23.03 -28.10
C ASP A 81 -5.28 22.77 -29.23
N ARG A 82 -5.75 23.82 -29.91
CA ARG A 82 -6.67 23.73 -31.05
C ARG A 82 -6.11 22.95 -32.24
N ASN A 83 -4.79 22.85 -32.37
CA ASN A 83 -4.08 22.20 -33.46
C ASN A 83 -3.62 20.78 -33.11
N GLY A 84 -3.99 20.27 -31.92
CA GLY A 84 -3.58 18.96 -31.44
C GLY A 84 -2.19 18.92 -30.80
N ILE A 85 -1.60 20.07 -30.49
CA ILE A 85 -0.31 20.12 -29.77
C ILE A 85 -0.55 19.79 -28.31
N LEU A 86 0.23 18.85 -27.79
CA LEU A 86 0.12 18.35 -26.42
C LEU A 86 0.65 19.37 -25.42
N LEU A 87 -0.24 19.91 -24.56
CA LEU A 87 0.06 20.91 -23.54
C LEU A 87 0.25 20.31 -22.14
N ALA A 88 -0.43 19.20 -21.86
CA ALA A 88 -0.26 18.46 -20.60
C ALA A 88 -0.31 16.95 -20.85
N ASP A 89 0.69 16.25 -20.33
CA ASP A 89 0.98 14.83 -20.53
C ASP A 89 1.12 14.11 -19.17
N ASN A 90 1.16 12.77 -19.19
CA ASN A 90 1.48 11.94 -18.04
C ASN A 90 2.77 11.16 -18.35
N ARG A 91 3.82 11.43 -17.60
CA ARG A 91 5.09 10.74 -17.78
C ARG A 91 5.37 9.79 -16.63
N PRO A 92 5.86 8.59 -16.92
CA PRO A 92 6.31 7.69 -15.87
C PRO A 92 7.55 8.28 -15.19
N ILE A 93 7.51 8.32 -13.88
CA ILE A 93 8.64 8.67 -13.01
C ILE A 93 8.94 7.51 -12.09
N PHE A 94 10.22 7.28 -11.85
CA PHE A 94 10.66 6.30 -10.86
C PHE A 94 10.69 6.95 -9.47
N THR A 95 10.14 6.26 -8.51
CA THR A 95 9.99 6.74 -7.12
C THR A 95 10.54 5.70 -6.17
N ALA A 96 11.43 6.10 -5.27
CA ALA A 96 11.88 5.22 -4.19
C ALA A 96 10.81 5.19 -3.09
N MET A 97 10.28 4.01 -2.83
CA MET A 97 9.26 3.73 -1.83
C MET A 97 9.85 2.96 -0.66
N VAL A 98 9.39 3.26 0.53
CA VAL A 98 9.85 2.66 1.80
C VAL A 98 8.66 2.07 2.52
N ASN A 99 8.68 0.74 2.73
CA ASN A 99 7.70 0.03 3.54
C ASN A 99 8.20 -0.08 4.98
N ARG A 100 7.52 0.59 5.90
CA ARG A 100 7.92 0.64 7.33
C ARG A 100 7.83 -0.70 8.06
N GLN A 101 6.96 -1.61 7.59
CA GLN A 101 6.80 -2.92 8.23
C GLN A 101 7.99 -3.84 8.03
N GLU A 102 8.74 -3.63 6.97
CA GLU A 102 9.87 -4.47 6.57
C GLU A 102 11.23 -3.91 7.05
N ILE A 103 11.22 -2.73 7.69
CA ILE A 103 12.42 -2.03 8.13
C ILE A 103 12.54 -2.08 9.64
N ASP A 104 13.65 -2.61 10.15
CA ASP A 104 13.93 -2.70 11.59
C ASP A 104 14.26 -1.33 12.19
N ASN A 105 15.09 -0.53 11.51
CA ASN A 105 15.52 0.80 11.95
C ASN A 105 15.42 1.81 10.80
N LEU A 106 14.41 2.69 10.90
CA LEU A 106 14.12 3.67 9.85
C LEU A 106 15.24 4.71 9.70
N ASP A 107 15.77 5.24 10.80
CA ASP A 107 16.80 6.28 10.75
C ASP A 107 18.11 5.76 10.15
N GLN A 108 18.52 4.56 10.53
CA GLN A 108 19.70 3.91 9.95
C GLN A 108 19.50 3.61 8.45
N THR A 109 18.30 3.22 8.05
CA THR A 109 17.98 2.99 6.64
C THR A 109 18.04 4.28 5.83
N ILE A 110 17.52 5.39 6.35
CA ILE A 110 17.60 6.71 5.72
C ILE A 110 19.06 7.14 5.55
N GLU A 111 19.88 6.99 6.60
CA GLU A 111 21.30 7.32 6.55
C GLU A 111 22.04 6.56 5.44
N ARG A 112 21.81 5.26 5.32
CA ARG A 112 22.39 4.40 4.28
C ARG A 112 21.86 4.70 2.87
N LEU A 113 20.60 5.12 2.71
CA LEU A 113 20.00 5.52 1.45
C LEU A 113 20.43 6.91 0.98
N THR A 114 20.85 7.77 1.91
CA THR A 114 21.25 9.17 1.62
C THR A 114 22.31 9.27 0.51
N PRO A 115 23.42 8.54 0.54
CA PRO A 115 24.44 8.62 -0.53
C PRO A 115 23.95 8.00 -1.85
N ILE A 116 23.08 6.98 -1.80
CA ILE A 116 22.60 6.27 -2.98
C ILE A 116 21.65 7.17 -3.79
N PHE A 117 20.66 7.74 -3.13
CA PHE A 117 19.66 8.60 -3.75
C PHE A 117 20.01 10.08 -3.70
N GLN A 118 21.15 10.46 -3.13
CA GLN A 118 21.54 11.88 -2.90
C GLN A 118 20.40 12.66 -2.22
N LEU A 119 19.94 12.15 -1.06
CA LEU A 119 18.86 12.78 -0.31
C LEU A 119 19.33 14.09 0.29
N THR A 120 18.53 15.14 0.11
CA THR A 120 18.74 16.41 0.80
C THR A 120 18.15 16.37 2.22
N PRO A 121 18.60 17.22 3.15
CA PRO A 121 17.99 17.35 4.47
C PRO A 121 16.47 17.63 4.40
N GLU A 122 16.04 18.37 3.37
CA GLU A 122 14.64 18.67 3.13
C GLU A 122 13.85 17.43 2.67
N ASP A 123 14.44 16.55 1.84
CA ASP A 123 13.82 15.30 1.42
C ASP A 123 13.59 14.40 2.63
N ILE A 124 14.59 14.30 3.51
CA ILE A 124 14.53 13.51 4.74
C ILE A 124 13.42 14.05 5.66
N GLN A 125 13.36 15.38 5.85
CA GLN A 125 12.34 16.00 6.70
C GLN A 125 10.93 15.80 6.12
N ARG A 126 10.75 15.98 4.82
CA ARG A 126 9.49 15.70 4.11
C ARG A 126 9.07 14.24 4.22
N PHE A 127 10.02 13.32 4.11
CA PHE A 127 9.78 11.89 4.31
C PHE A 127 9.34 11.58 5.74
N LYS A 128 10.08 12.07 6.76
CA LYS A 128 9.74 11.86 8.18
C LYS A 128 8.35 12.38 8.51
N ASN A 129 7.96 13.53 7.97
CA ASN A 129 6.62 14.09 8.17
C ASN A 129 5.53 13.20 7.53
N ARG A 130 5.77 12.68 6.32
CA ARG A 130 4.85 11.75 5.66
C ARG A 130 4.69 10.45 6.42
N VAL A 131 5.80 9.90 6.88
CA VAL A 131 5.85 8.66 7.67
C VAL A 131 5.05 8.78 8.96
N LYS A 132 5.01 9.94 9.63
CA LYS A 132 4.22 10.15 10.85
C LYS A 132 2.71 10.04 10.60
N ASN A 133 2.26 10.52 9.44
CA ASN A 133 0.83 10.60 9.10
C ASN A 133 0.32 9.38 8.33
N ALA A 134 1.21 8.57 7.76
CA ALA A 134 0.84 7.38 6.98
C ALA A 134 0.61 6.16 7.88
N PRO A 135 -0.34 5.27 7.54
CA PRO A 135 -0.49 3.96 8.18
C PRO A 135 0.80 3.13 8.08
N ARG A 136 1.03 2.24 9.05
CA ARG A 136 2.28 1.44 9.08
C ARG A 136 2.45 0.50 7.89
N TYR A 137 1.36 0.02 7.31
CA TYR A 137 1.35 -0.89 6.16
C TYR A 137 1.52 -0.18 4.81
N GLU A 138 1.45 1.14 4.80
CA GLU A 138 1.56 1.92 3.57
C GLU A 138 3.02 2.24 3.26
N SER A 139 3.40 2.00 2.00
CA SER A 139 4.71 2.41 1.49
C SER A 139 4.75 3.91 1.28
N VAL A 140 5.76 4.56 1.82
CA VAL A 140 5.93 6.02 1.73
C VAL A 140 7.09 6.38 0.80
N ALA A 141 6.86 7.31 -0.12
CA ALA A 141 7.90 7.77 -1.04
C ALA A 141 8.98 8.56 -0.28
N ILE A 142 10.24 8.11 -0.36
CA ILE A 142 11.39 8.85 0.18
C ILE A 142 11.93 9.85 -0.83
N LYS A 143 12.00 9.48 -2.12
CA LYS A 143 12.41 10.37 -3.21
C LYS A 143 11.56 10.12 -4.46
N LEU A 144 11.07 11.21 -5.04
CA LEU A 144 10.34 11.21 -6.30
C LEU A 144 11.31 11.51 -7.46
N ASN A 145 10.93 11.09 -8.66
CA ASN A 145 11.65 11.40 -9.90
C ASN A 145 13.15 11.04 -9.82
N LEU A 146 13.42 9.75 -9.57
CA LEU A 146 14.78 9.22 -9.54
C LEU A 146 15.42 9.32 -10.94
N ARG A 147 16.69 9.69 -10.99
CA ARG A 147 17.49 9.64 -12.21
C ARG A 147 17.92 8.20 -12.48
N GLU A 148 18.20 7.89 -13.73
CA GLU A 148 18.71 6.56 -14.12
C GLU A 148 19.96 6.16 -13.31
N SER A 149 20.85 7.13 -13.04
CA SER A 149 22.04 6.90 -12.20
C SER A 149 21.69 6.53 -10.74
N ASP A 150 20.60 7.06 -10.19
CA ASP A 150 20.14 6.74 -8.83
C ASP A 150 19.54 5.31 -8.80
N ILE A 151 18.82 4.95 -9.87
CA ILE A 151 18.25 3.61 -10.06
C ILE A 151 19.37 2.57 -10.19
N ALA A 152 20.36 2.83 -11.05
CA ALA A 152 21.50 1.93 -11.25
C ALA A 152 22.24 1.67 -9.93
N ARG A 153 22.62 2.72 -9.21
CA ARG A 153 23.28 2.60 -7.89
C ARG A 153 22.48 1.83 -6.87
N PHE A 154 21.16 2.06 -6.83
CA PHE A 154 20.31 1.33 -5.90
C PHE A 154 20.18 -0.14 -6.30
N SER A 155 20.06 -0.46 -7.58
CA SER A 155 19.91 -1.83 -8.08
C SER A 155 21.08 -2.73 -7.69
N GLU A 156 22.30 -2.20 -7.62
CA GLU A 156 23.49 -2.93 -7.19
C GLU A 156 23.42 -3.37 -5.72
N VAL A 157 22.74 -2.62 -4.88
CA VAL A 157 22.68 -2.83 -3.42
C VAL A 157 21.27 -3.11 -2.90
N ALA A 158 20.29 -3.24 -3.78
CA ALA A 158 18.88 -3.40 -3.42
C ALA A 158 18.63 -4.58 -2.46
N PHE A 159 19.39 -5.68 -2.62
CA PHE A 159 19.31 -6.86 -1.77
C PHE A 159 19.68 -6.61 -0.29
N LEU A 160 20.38 -5.50 0.00
CA LEU A 160 20.74 -5.08 1.35
C LEU A 160 19.64 -4.27 2.06
N PHE A 161 18.62 -3.84 1.32
CA PHE A 161 17.57 -2.95 1.81
C PHE A 161 16.20 -3.63 1.75
N LYS A 162 15.88 -4.39 2.80
CA LYS A 162 14.52 -4.91 2.95
C LYS A 162 13.53 -3.75 3.07
N GLY A 163 12.39 -3.85 2.41
CA GLY A 163 11.32 -2.84 2.49
C GLY A 163 11.60 -1.55 1.71
N VAL A 164 12.62 -1.50 0.86
CA VAL A 164 12.85 -0.37 -0.05
C VAL A 164 12.72 -0.85 -1.49
N ASN A 165 11.80 -0.25 -2.24
CA ASN A 165 11.50 -0.63 -3.62
C ASN A 165 11.46 0.62 -4.51
N ILE A 166 11.73 0.43 -5.81
CA ILE A 166 11.50 1.46 -6.82
C ILE A 166 10.18 1.14 -7.53
N GLU A 167 9.25 2.09 -7.48
CA GLU A 167 7.96 2.00 -8.15
C GLU A 167 7.87 3.04 -9.27
N VAL A 168 7.18 2.67 -10.34
CA VAL A 168 6.85 3.60 -11.42
C VAL A 168 5.52 4.27 -11.09
N LYS A 169 5.52 5.60 -11.02
CA LYS A 169 4.31 6.42 -10.84
C LYS A 169 4.15 7.38 -12.01
N LEU A 170 2.90 7.68 -12.35
CA LEU A 170 2.63 8.70 -13.38
C LEU A 170 2.69 10.09 -12.74
N ALA A 171 3.53 10.96 -13.29
CA ALA A 171 3.58 12.37 -12.95
C ALA A 171 3.03 13.23 -14.06
N ARG A 172 2.32 14.28 -13.72
CA ARG A 172 1.84 15.25 -14.68
C ARG A 172 3.00 16.07 -15.23
N TYR A 173 3.08 16.19 -16.54
CA TYR A 173 4.14 16.90 -17.27
C TYR A 173 3.55 17.96 -18.20
N TYR A 174 4.15 19.14 -18.21
CA TYR A 174 3.73 20.27 -19.01
C TYR A 174 4.88 20.67 -19.94
N PRO A 175 4.88 20.24 -21.22
CA PRO A 175 5.97 20.51 -22.15
C PRO A 175 6.26 22.01 -22.31
N TYR A 176 5.22 22.83 -22.22
CA TYR A 176 5.28 24.28 -22.40
C TYR A 176 4.77 25.03 -21.18
N GLY A 177 5.18 24.54 -19.98
CA GLY A 177 4.66 25.04 -18.70
C GLY A 177 4.78 26.54 -18.51
N GLU A 178 5.89 27.13 -18.90
CA GLU A 178 6.11 28.59 -18.78
C GLU A 178 5.10 29.41 -19.56
N LEU A 179 4.71 28.97 -20.75
CA LEU A 179 3.76 29.68 -21.61
C LEU A 179 2.32 29.59 -21.14
N PHE A 180 1.95 28.47 -20.53
CA PHE A 180 0.56 28.16 -20.22
C PHE A 180 0.26 28.00 -18.73
N ALA A 181 1.24 28.22 -17.84
CA ALA A 181 1.11 27.99 -16.41
C ALA A 181 -0.12 28.64 -15.79
N HIS A 182 -0.45 29.88 -16.17
CA HIS A 182 -1.60 30.61 -15.63
C HIS A 182 -2.94 30.03 -16.09
N VAL A 183 -3.00 29.44 -17.26
CA VAL A 183 -4.22 28.88 -17.85
C VAL A 183 -4.37 27.42 -17.44
N LEU A 184 -3.37 26.60 -17.67
CA LEU A 184 -3.40 25.18 -17.34
C LEU A 184 -3.48 24.95 -15.83
N GLY A 185 -2.75 25.74 -15.05
CA GLY A 185 -2.55 25.47 -13.65
C GLY A 185 -1.59 24.30 -13.43
N TYR A 186 -1.74 23.63 -12.30
CA TYR A 186 -0.91 22.49 -11.95
C TYR A 186 -1.65 21.47 -11.10
N VAL A 187 -1.12 20.27 -11.08
CA VAL A 187 -1.57 19.16 -10.24
C VAL A 187 -0.67 19.09 -9.00
N GLY A 188 -1.27 18.94 -7.84
CA GLY A 188 -0.54 18.82 -6.58
C GLY A 188 -1.19 17.82 -5.64
N ARG A 189 -0.53 17.54 -4.52
CA ARG A 189 -1.06 16.59 -3.54
C ARG A 189 -2.36 17.07 -2.91
N ILE A 190 -3.24 16.11 -2.64
CA ILE A 190 -4.46 16.32 -1.88
C ILE A 190 -4.06 16.71 -0.44
N SER A 191 -4.57 17.83 0.04
CA SER A 191 -4.40 18.26 1.44
C SER A 191 -5.45 17.60 2.33
N ASP A 192 -5.20 17.55 3.64
CA ASP A 192 -6.14 16.97 4.61
C ASP A 192 -7.53 17.62 4.55
N LYS A 193 -7.58 18.93 4.27
CA LYS A 193 -8.84 19.67 4.12
C LYS A 193 -9.59 19.25 2.86
N GLU A 194 -8.89 19.03 1.76
CA GLU A 194 -9.50 18.57 0.51
C GLU A 194 -9.94 17.12 0.63
N ALA A 195 -9.13 16.26 1.26
CA ALA A 195 -9.46 14.85 1.48
C ALA A 195 -10.81 14.65 2.21
N ALA A 196 -11.15 15.53 3.14
CA ALA A 196 -12.41 15.49 3.87
C ALA A 196 -13.66 15.75 2.98
N THR A 197 -13.49 16.39 1.82
CA THR A 197 -14.58 16.76 0.91
C THR A 197 -14.63 15.94 -0.38
N LEU A 198 -13.58 15.16 -0.65
CA LEU A 198 -13.46 14.38 -1.87
C LEU A 198 -14.14 13.00 -1.73
N ASN A 199 -14.62 12.48 -2.86
CA ASN A 199 -15.12 11.10 -2.92
C ASN A 199 -13.95 10.12 -2.89
N ALA A 200 -13.84 9.34 -1.80
CA ALA A 200 -12.75 8.42 -1.57
C ALA A 200 -12.60 7.35 -2.67
N GLU A 201 -13.70 6.88 -3.27
CA GLU A 201 -13.65 5.88 -4.35
C GLU A 201 -13.00 6.47 -5.61
N ARG A 202 -13.34 7.71 -5.94
CA ARG A 202 -12.85 8.37 -7.16
C ARG A 202 -11.36 8.65 -7.10
N TYR A 203 -10.85 8.98 -5.90
CA TYR A 203 -9.45 9.30 -5.67
C TYR A 203 -8.66 8.11 -5.09
N ALA A 204 -9.25 6.93 -5.09
CA ALA A 204 -8.55 5.73 -4.65
C ALA A 204 -7.26 5.50 -5.47
N GLY A 205 -6.17 5.22 -4.79
CA GLY A 205 -4.85 5.00 -5.41
C GLY A 205 -4.13 6.24 -5.93
N THR A 206 -4.74 7.44 -5.89
CA THR A 206 -4.07 8.70 -6.24
C THR A 206 -4.06 9.67 -5.07
N ASP A 207 -2.96 10.36 -4.89
CA ASP A 207 -2.78 11.45 -3.93
C ASP A 207 -2.72 12.83 -4.61
N LEU A 208 -3.10 12.91 -5.88
CA LEU A 208 -2.97 14.10 -6.73
C LEU A 208 -4.33 14.66 -7.14
N ILE A 209 -4.42 16.00 -7.17
CA ILE A 209 -5.60 16.75 -7.59
C ILE A 209 -5.18 18.04 -8.31
N GLY A 210 -5.98 18.52 -9.23
CA GLY A 210 -5.79 19.85 -9.85
C GLY A 210 -5.95 20.98 -8.83
N LYS A 211 -4.93 21.82 -8.68
CA LYS A 211 -4.90 22.90 -7.69
C LYS A 211 -5.40 24.22 -8.21
N THR A 212 -5.08 24.54 -9.44
CA THR A 212 -5.41 25.82 -10.07
C THR A 212 -5.75 25.64 -11.56
N GLY A 213 -6.25 26.69 -12.20
CA GLY A 213 -6.46 26.74 -13.65
C GLY A 213 -7.42 25.69 -14.18
N LEU A 214 -7.20 25.29 -15.43
CA LEU A 214 -7.99 24.27 -16.13
C LEU A 214 -7.90 22.89 -15.44
N GLU A 215 -6.75 22.56 -14.89
CA GLU A 215 -6.55 21.32 -14.14
C GLU A 215 -7.54 21.19 -12.97
N LYS A 216 -7.82 22.29 -12.27
CA LYS A 216 -8.82 22.32 -11.19
C LYS A 216 -10.25 22.39 -11.72
N TYR A 217 -10.50 23.24 -12.69
CA TYR A 217 -11.86 23.47 -13.20
C TYR A 217 -12.44 22.23 -13.88
N TYR A 218 -11.62 21.54 -14.67
CA TYR A 218 -11.99 20.31 -15.37
C TYR A 218 -11.53 19.03 -14.66
N GLU A 219 -11.30 19.10 -13.35
CA GLU A 219 -10.88 17.95 -12.53
C GLU A 219 -11.78 16.73 -12.76
N SER A 220 -13.10 16.97 -12.79
CA SER A 220 -14.09 15.90 -12.97
C SER A 220 -14.01 15.18 -14.34
N ILE A 221 -13.46 15.82 -15.34
CA ILE A 221 -13.31 15.30 -16.70
C ILE A 221 -11.94 14.67 -16.85
N LEU A 222 -10.90 15.36 -16.37
CA LEU A 222 -9.50 14.95 -16.50
C LEU A 222 -9.14 13.76 -15.60
N GLN A 223 -9.74 13.68 -14.41
CA GLN A 223 -9.53 12.57 -13.49
C GLN A 223 -10.26 11.32 -13.98
N GLY A 224 -9.54 10.23 -14.22
CA GLY A 224 -10.11 8.96 -14.61
C GLY A 224 -10.82 8.24 -13.46
N LYS A 225 -11.18 7.00 -13.67
CA LYS A 225 -11.71 6.11 -12.65
C LYS A 225 -10.63 5.15 -12.18
N ALA A 226 -10.46 5.01 -10.87
CA ALA A 226 -9.50 4.08 -10.28
C ALA A 226 -9.79 2.64 -10.71
N GLY A 227 -8.74 1.89 -10.97
CA GLY A 227 -8.79 0.45 -11.06
C GLY A 227 -8.54 -0.18 -9.70
N TYR A 228 -8.73 -1.48 -9.60
CA TYR A 228 -8.51 -2.23 -8.37
C TYR A 228 -7.83 -3.56 -8.68
N GLN A 229 -6.92 -3.96 -7.81
CA GLN A 229 -6.35 -5.29 -7.84
C GLN A 229 -6.51 -5.97 -6.49
N GLN A 230 -6.91 -7.22 -6.55
CA GLN A 230 -6.94 -8.10 -5.39
C GLN A 230 -5.61 -8.84 -5.32
N ILE A 231 -4.87 -8.62 -4.27
CA ILE A 231 -3.59 -9.26 -4.02
C ILE A 231 -3.69 -10.16 -2.80
N GLU A 232 -3.08 -11.34 -2.91
CA GLU A 232 -2.85 -12.19 -1.77
C GLU A 232 -1.54 -11.80 -1.12
N ALA A 233 -1.58 -11.46 0.17
CA ALA A 233 -0.40 -11.09 0.94
C ALA A 233 -0.22 -12.05 2.12
N ASN A 234 1.05 -12.32 2.48
CA ASN A 234 1.37 -13.06 3.70
C ASN A 234 1.20 -12.17 4.95
N ALA A 235 1.42 -12.77 6.14
CA ALA A 235 1.33 -12.06 7.42
C ALA A 235 2.30 -10.87 7.54
N HIS A 236 3.36 -10.83 6.72
CA HIS A 236 4.33 -9.75 6.66
C HIS A 236 3.99 -8.68 5.61
N GLY A 237 2.83 -8.80 4.94
CA GLY A 237 2.39 -7.83 3.93
C GLY A 237 3.02 -8.02 2.54
N GLN A 238 3.85 -9.04 2.34
CA GLN A 238 4.46 -9.32 1.03
C GLN A 238 3.43 -9.91 0.09
N VAL A 239 3.37 -9.38 -1.14
CA VAL A 239 2.48 -9.86 -2.18
C VAL A 239 2.95 -11.23 -2.67
N LEU A 240 2.10 -12.25 -2.51
CA LEU A 240 2.37 -13.61 -2.96
C LEU A 240 1.90 -13.80 -4.40
N ARG A 241 0.70 -13.33 -4.72
CA ARG A 241 0.12 -13.41 -6.07
C ARG A 241 -0.97 -12.38 -6.29
N LEU A 242 -1.19 -12.05 -7.54
CA LEU A 242 -2.33 -11.29 -8.02
C LEU A 242 -3.50 -12.26 -8.26
N LEU A 243 -4.65 -11.98 -7.68
CA LEU A 243 -5.86 -12.80 -7.83
C LEU A 243 -6.76 -12.28 -8.94
N GLU A 244 -7.07 -10.99 -8.89
CA GLU A 244 -7.96 -10.32 -9.85
C GLU A 244 -7.45 -8.89 -10.08
N ARG A 245 -7.66 -8.36 -11.29
CA ARG A 245 -7.31 -6.99 -11.64
C ARG A 245 -8.36 -6.37 -12.53
N THR A 246 -8.86 -5.23 -12.11
CA THR A 246 -9.71 -4.35 -12.90
C THR A 246 -8.88 -3.14 -13.32
N GLU A 247 -8.68 -2.96 -14.61
CA GLU A 247 -7.85 -1.87 -15.12
C GLU A 247 -8.50 -0.51 -14.84
N PRO A 248 -7.70 0.51 -14.53
CA PRO A 248 -8.19 1.87 -14.37
C PRO A 248 -8.64 2.45 -15.72
N THR A 249 -9.66 3.29 -15.69
CA THR A 249 -10.12 4.01 -16.89
C THR A 249 -9.49 5.38 -16.94
N ARG A 250 -8.79 5.68 -18.02
CA ARG A 250 -8.17 7.00 -18.23
C ARG A 250 -9.23 8.12 -18.23
N GLY A 251 -8.86 9.30 -17.72
CA GLY A 251 -9.66 10.52 -17.85
C GLY A 251 -9.84 10.96 -19.30
N ASN A 252 -10.87 11.76 -19.54
CA ASN A 252 -11.13 12.31 -20.87
C ASN A 252 -10.14 13.43 -21.20
N ASP A 253 -9.77 13.50 -22.48
CA ASP A 253 -8.88 14.54 -22.97
C ASP A 253 -9.62 15.86 -23.16
N LEU A 254 -8.91 16.99 -23.02
CA LEU A 254 -9.40 18.32 -23.29
C LEU A 254 -8.72 18.90 -24.53
N VAL A 255 -9.50 19.42 -25.48
CA VAL A 255 -9.01 20.22 -26.59
C VAL A 255 -9.37 21.66 -26.35
N LEU A 256 -8.37 22.51 -26.23
CA LEU A 256 -8.54 23.93 -25.92
C LEU A 256 -8.67 24.74 -27.22
N HIS A 257 -9.32 25.89 -27.14
CA HIS A 257 -9.32 26.88 -28.22
C HIS A 257 -8.04 27.72 -28.30
N LEU A 258 -7.06 27.46 -27.43
CA LEU A 258 -5.76 28.12 -27.43
C LEU A 258 -4.93 27.65 -28.60
N ASP A 259 -4.03 28.51 -29.07
CA ASP A 259 -3.07 28.23 -30.14
C ASP A 259 -1.64 28.40 -29.59
N TYR A 260 -0.88 27.31 -29.58
CA TYR A 260 0.50 27.32 -29.09
C TYR A 260 1.39 28.27 -29.85
N GLY A 261 1.30 28.27 -31.20
CA GLY A 261 2.14 29.14 -32.07
C GLY A 261 1.91 30.61 -31.80
N LEU A 262 0.62 30.97 -31.68
CA LEU A 262 0.23 32.35 -31.35
C LEU A 262 0.70 32.75 -29.96
N GLN A 263 0.50 31.90 -28.96
CA GLN A 263 0.93 32.13 -27.57
C GLN A 263 2.46 32.30 -27.47
N LYS A 264 3.22 31.47 -28.18
CA LYS A 264 4.69 31.55 -28.25
C LYS A 264 5.14 32.88 -28.87
N MET A 265 4.59 33.24 -30.04
CA MET A 265 4.91 34.50 -30.70
C MET A 265 4.60 35.73 -29.82
N LEU A 266 3.44 35.71 -29.14
CA LEU A 266 3.07 36.80 -28.23
C LEU A 266 4.03 36.90 -27.03
N SER A 267 4.41 35.75 -26.45
CA SER A 267 5.36 35.72 -25.35
C SER A 267 6.72 36.31 -25.76
N GLU A 268 7.22 35.96 -26.93
CA GLU A 268 8.49 36.48 -27.46
C GLU A 268 8.41 38.01 -27.69
N LYS A 269 7.29 38.49 -28.27
CA LYS A 269 7.10 39.93 -28.53
C LYS A 269 6.88 40.75 -27.26
N LEU A 270 6.32 40.16 -26.23
CA LEU A 270 6.08 40.80 -24.92
C LEU A 270 7.22 40.59 -23.93
N ALA A 271 8.29 39.91 -24.31
CA ALA A 271 9.42 39.59 -23.43
C ALA A 271 9.88 40.79 -22.59
N GLY A 272 9.87 40.62 -21.26
CA GLY A 272 10.23 41.68 -20.31
C GLY A 272 9.15 42.71 -19.99
N LYS A 273 7.95 42.62 -20.59
CA LYS A 273 6.80 43.50 -20.30
C LYS A 273 5.70 42.74 -19.54
N ARG A 274 5.16 43.33 -18.50
CA ARG A 274 3.93 42.85 -17.84
C ARG A 274 2.73 43.26 -18.68
N ALA A 275 2.23 42.38 -19.53
CA ALA A 275 1.07 42.64 -20.37
C ALA A 275 0.14 41.44 -20.41
N LEU A 276 -1.15 41.68 -20.51
CA LEU A 276 -2.17 40.68 -20.80
C LEU A 276 -2.71 40.99 -22.20
N LEU A 277 -2.60 40.04 -23.12
CA LEU A 277 -3.22 40.15 -24.45
C LEU A 277 -4.32 39.09 -24.56
N LEU A 278 -5.55 39.56 -24.83
CA LEU A 278 -6.69 38.68 -25.08
C LEU A 278 -7.09 38.80 -26.55
N LEU A 279 -6.93 37.70 -27.30
CA LEU A 279 -7.38 37.60 -28.69
C LEU A 279 -8.67 36.76 -28.73
N LEU A 280 -9.75 37.39 -29.14
CA LEU A 280 -11.04 36.77 -29.35
C LEU A 280 -11.26 36.56 -30.85
N THR A 281 -11.42 35.29 -31.27
CA THR A 281 -11.87 34.98 -32.64
C THR A 281 -13.40 34.94 -32.67
N GLN A 282 -14.01 35.88 -33.33
CA GLN A 282 -15.44 35.81 -33.58
C GLN A 282 -15.69 34.85 -34.75
N LYS A 283 -16.27 33.67 -34.48
CA LYS A 283 -16.86 32.86 -35.56
C LYS A 283 -18.04 33.64 -36.10
N GLN A 284 -17.95 34.06 -37.35
CA GLN A 284 -19.16 34.44 -38.06
C GLN A 284 -20.08 33.23 -38.16
N VAL A 285 -21.21 33.30 -37.46
CA VAL A 285 -22.29 32.35 -37.67
C VAL A 285 -22.89 32.74 -39.03
N VAL A 286 -22.57 31.99 -40.05
CA VAL A 286 -23.26 32.06 -41.36
C VAL A 286 -24.57 31.31 -41.10
N PHE A 287 -25.66 32.04 -41.11
CA PHE A 287 -27.02 31.49 -41.11
C PHE A 287 -27.33 30.86 -42.46
#